data_960adda037146d0ec860d4c556212abf
#
_entry.id   960adda037146d0ec860d4c556212abf
#
_cell.length_a   1.000
_cell.length_b   1.000
_cell.length_c   1.000
_cell.angle_alpha   90.00
_cell.angle_beta   90.00
_cell.angle_gamma   90.00
#
_symmetry.space_group_name_H-M   'P 1'
#
loop_
_entity.id
_entity.type
_entity.pdbx_description
1 polymer ?
#
loop_
_entity_poly.entity_id
_entity_poly.type
_entity_poly.pdbx_seq_one_letter_code
_entity_poly.pdbx_strand_id
1 'polypeptide(L)'
;MHGVRKYALLCLLLVGCHGEQRPNVLVIMADDMGFSDISPYGGEISTPNLERLAAGGLRFTQFYNAARCCPTRASLLTGLYPHQAGVGHMTGDYGLPGYRGELSAQSVTIAQVLRAAGYDTYMSGKWHVTGQLGTWSGDSSRTSKENWPLQRGFGEFYGTILGAGSFYDPITLTRGNTPIVPETEDFYYTDAISDQAIEYVSSHTRNSEDRPFFLYVAYTAPHWPLQAPDEDIARYKGRYDAGWDALRAERHAHMTAMGILDQEWPITPRDPRVPAWEEVPEEERAWYTRAMEVYAAQVDRMDQGIGRIVSALEAAGQLENTLVMFLADNGGCAEVLTPAWRGLFLPKETRDGQPVAIGNDISRMPGPEESYQSYGPAWANASNTPFRLYKHWVHEGGIATPFIMHWPARLRDGGGLTTEVGHIIDVMATALDAAGSAYPTEYGGHAILPMEGESLLPILDDTDIMRGPLFWEHEGNRAIREGRWKLVSTFHGEWELYDMDRDRSEMHDLSRDYPARTARMTAMYARWARRAQVLSLDELRAHRQRRASR
;
A
#
# COMPACT_ATOMS: atom_id res chain seq x y z
N MET A 1 79.39 -15.83 -29.85
CA MET A 1 78.01 -15.67 -30.36
C MET A 1 77.06 -16.15 -29.28
N HIS A 2 76.47 -15.26 -28.54
CA HIS A 2 75.55 -15.57 -27.42
C HIS A 2 74.13 -15.21 -27.88
N GLY A 3 73.26 -16.22 -28.00
CA GLY A 3 71.84 -16.05 -28.33
C GLY A 3 71.02 -15.72 -27.07
N VAL A 4 70.42 -14.56 -27.07
CA VAL A 4 69.48 -14.12 -26.01
C VAL A 4 68.08 -14.67 -26.36
N ARG A 5 67.55 -15.61 -25.58
CA ARG A 5 66.17 -16.07 -25.64
C ARG A 5 65.28 -15.07 -24.92
N LYS A 6 64.40 -14.37 -25.65
CA LYS A 6 63.31 -13.56 -25.09
C LYS A 6 62.15 -14.45 -24.68
N TYR A 7 61.85 -14.54 -23.41
CA TYR A 7 60.57 -15.11 -22.91
C TYR A 7 59.52 -14.02 -22.98
N ALA A 8 58.50 -14.21 -23.81
CA ALA A 8 57.27 -13.41 -23.81
C ALA A 8 56.35 -13.93 -22.70
N LEU A 9 56.14 -13.10 -21.67
CA LEU A 9 55.17 -13.36 -20.59
C LEU A 9 53.77 -13.01 -21.12
N LEU A 10 52.97 -14.03 -21.39
CA LEU A 10 51.57 -13.88 -21.82
C LEU A 10 50.70 -13.68 -20.56
N CYS A 11 50.39 -12.42 -20.22
CA CYS A 11 49.37 -12.11 -19.20
C CYS A 11 48.00 -12.44 -19.78
N LEU A 12 47.41 -13.57 -19.40
CA LEU A 12 46.01 -13.85 -19.58
C LEU A 12 45.21 -12.92 -18.64
N LEU A 13 44.65 -11.86 -19.17
CA LEU A 13 43.56 -11.13 -18.52
C LEU A 13 42.32 -12.06 -18.51
N LEU A 14 42.07 -12.69 -17.39
CA LEU A 14 40.78 -13.30 -17.07
C LEU A 14 39.77 -12.16 -16.91
N VAL A 15 39.13 -11.78 -18.01
CA VAL A 15 37.88 -11.01 -17.97
C VAL A 15 36.83 -12.00 -17.41
N GLY A 16 36.66 -11.99 -16.09
CA GLY A 16 35.53 -12.65 -15.47
C GLY A 16 34.27 -11.98 -16.00
N CYS A 17 33.47 -12.69 -16.80
CA CYS A 17 32.08 -12.35 -16.97
C CYS A 17 31.42 -12.43 -15.59
N HIS A 18 31.42 -11.33 -14.85
CA HIS A 18 30.45 -11.13 -13.80
C HIS A 18 29.12 -10.97 -14.52
N GLY A 19 28.34 -12.05 -14.62
CA GLY A 19 26.92 -11.95 -14.95
C GLY A 19 26.33 -10.91 -13.98
N GLU A 20 25.55 -9.95 -14.48
CA GLU A 20 24.90 -8.96 -13.62
C GLU A 20 24.19 -9.70 -12.48
N GLN A 21 24.60 -9.41 -11.25
CA GLN A 21 24.00 -10.01 -10.08
C GLN A 21 22.55 -9.55 -9.98
N ARG A 22 21.59 -10.48 -9.97
CA ARG A 22 20.17 -10.18 -9.86
C ARG A 22 19.93 -9.36 -8.59
N PRO A 23 19.11 -8.28 -8.65
CA PRO A 23 18.87 -7.42 -7.50
C PRO A 23 18.05 -8.11 -6.42
N ASN A 24 18.20 -7.66 -5.19
CA ASN A 24 17.17 -7.87 -4.19
C ASN A 24 15.95 -7.00 -4.49
N VAL A 25 14.78 -7.42 -4.03
CA VAL A 25 13.54 -6.66 -4.17
C VAL A 25 12.93 -6.45 -2.78
N LEU A 26 12.77 -5.18 -2.41
CA LEU A 26 12.13 -4.74 -1.16
C LEU A 26 10.88 -3.95 -1.50
N VAL A 27 9.72 -4.44 -1.09
CA VAL A 27 8.45 -3.70 -1.19
C VAL A 27 8.00 -3.29 0.21
N ILE A 28 7.80 -1.99 0.43
CA ILE A 28 7.35 -1.42 1.69
C ILE A 28 5.97 -0.80 1.46
N MET A 29 4.98 -1.23 2.23
CA MET A 29 3.61 -0.74 2.11
C MET A 29 3.10 -0.17 3.43
N ALA A 30 2.63 1.09 3.41
CA ALA A 30 1.85 1.71 4.46
C ALA A 30 0.36 1.35 4.33
N ASP A 31 -0.41 1.50 5.40
CA ASP A 31 -1.83 1.16 5.50
C ASP A 31 -2.66 2.40 5.85
N ASP A 32 -3.62 2.77 5.01
CA ASP A 32 -4.50 3.94 5.18
C ASP A 32 -3.78 5.31 5.18
N MET A 33 -2.69 5.47 4.44
CA MET A 33 -1.93 6.71 4.38
C MET A 33 -2.32 7.57 3.18
N GLY A 34 -2.62 8.84 3.43
CA GLY A 34 -3.00 9.79 2.37
C GLY A 34 -1.83 10.22 1.48
N PHE A 35 -2.17 10.76 0.30
CA PHE A 35 -1.19 11.14 -0.73
C PHE A 35 -0.16 12.17 -0.25
N SER A 36 -0.59 13.12 0.61
CA SER A 36 0.23 14.25 1.06
C SER A 36 0.75 14.13 2.50
N ASP A 37 0.71 12.92 3.13
CA ASP A 37 1.08 12.81 4.54
C ASP A 37 2.59 12.84 4.78
N ILE A 38 3.39 12.36 3.83
CA ILE A 38 4.85 12.25 3.98
C ILE A 38 5.59 13.44 3.36
N SER A 39 6.73 13.80 3.94
CA SER A 39 7.50 14.98 3.53
C SER A 39 7.98 14.94 2.07
N PRO A 40 8.37 13.79 1.44
CA PRO A 40 8.66 13.76 0.01
C PRO A 40 7.50 14.15 -0.91
N TYR A 41 6.28 14.20 -0.37
CA TYR A 41 5.05 14.59 -1.07
C TYR A 41 4.39 15.84 -0.48
N GLY A 42 5.16 16.67 0.21
CA GLY A 42 4.74 17.98 0.72
C GLY A 42 4.06 17.96 2.08
N GLY A 43 3.99 16.81 2.75
CA GLY A 43 3.50 16.67 4.12
C GLY A 43 4.44 17.30 5.15
N GLU A 44 3.88 17.67 6.28
CA GLU A 44 4.61 18.21 7.43
C GLU A 44 5.09 17.15 8.42
N ILE A 45 4.64 15.91 8.25
CA ILE A 45 5.06 14.79 9.10
C ILE A 45 6.53 14.46 8.77
N SER A 46 7.35 14.39 9.79
CA SER A 46 8.78 14.11 9.65
C SER A 46 9.00 12.69 9.14
N THR A 47 9.48 12.56 7.89
CA THR A 47 9.81 11.27 7.28
C THR A 47 11.17 11.32 6.57
N PRO A 48 12.28 11.58 7.35
CA PRO A 48 13.61 11.80 6.78
C PRO A 48 14.18 10.58 6.05
N ASN A 49 13.75 9.37 6.40
CA ASN A 49 14.23 8.15 5.76
C ASN A 49 13.56 7.93 4.40
N LEU A 50 12.26 8.24 4.29
CA LEU A 50 11.56 8.29 3.01
C LEU A 50 12.06 9.44 2.13
N GLU A 51 12.42 10.61 2.70
CA GLU A 51 13.10 11.69 1.97
C GLU A 51 14.42 11.21 1.38
N ARG A 52 15.20 10.47 2.14
CA ARG A 52 16.48 9.91 1.67
C ARG A 52 16.27 8.92 0.51
N LEU A 53 15.30 8.01 0.60
CA LEU A 53 14.94 7.11 -0.49
C LEU A 53 14.46 7.89 -1.72
N ALA A 54 13.66 8.93 -1.53
CA ALA A 54 13.17 9.81 -2.60
C ALA A 54 14.31 10.60 -3.25
N ALA A 55 15.27 11.11 -2.47
CA ALA A 55 16.40 11.88 -2.97
C ALA A 55 17.35 11.03 -3.82
N GLY A 56 17.52 9.74 -3.51
CA GLY A 56 18.28 8.78 -4.31
C GLY A 56 17.42 7.96 -5.29
N GLY A 57 16.14 8.25 -5.38
CA GLY A 57 15.15 7.49 -6.13
C GLY A 57 14.36 8.31 -7.13
N LEU A 58 13.27 7.74 -7.63
CA LEU A 58 12.29 8.37 -8.52
C LEU A 58 10.93 8.40 -7.81
N ARG A 59 10.32 9.60 -7.75
CA ARG A 59 8.96 9.80 -7.20
C ARG A 59 7.94 9.85 -8.33
N PHE A 60 6.89 9.06 -8.20
CA PHE A 60 5.76 9.10 -9.14
C PHE A 60 4.69 10.07 -8.63
N THR A 61 4.31 11.02 -9.45
CA THR A 61 3.18 11.90 -9.13
C THR A 61 1.84 11.21 -9.40
N GLN A 62 1.80 10.17 -10.24
CA GLN A 62 0.59 9.50 -10.72
C GLN A 62 0.66 7.97 -10.55
N PHE A 63 0.79 7.51 -9.30
CA PHE A 63 0.70 6.07 -8.99
C PHE A 63 -0.61 5.74 -8.27
N TYR A 64 -1.20 4.59 -8.59
CA TYR A 64 -2.55 4.23 -8.19
C TYR A 64 -2.64 2.87 -7.52
N ASN A 65 -3.39 2.80 -6.43
CA ASN A 65 -3.79 1.56 -5.74
C ASN A 65 -5.21 1.14 -6.17
N ALA A 66 -5.81 0.15 -5.46
CA ALA A 66 -7.17 -0.36 -5.74
C ALA A 66 -8.22 0.09 -4.70
N ALA A 67 -8.08 1.29 -4.14
CA ALA A 67 -9.01 1.99 -3.25
C ALA A 67 -9.26 1.34 -1.87
N ARG A 68 -8.79 0.13 -1.62
CA ARG A 68 -9.03 -0.60 -0.36
C ARG A 68 -7.90 -1.59 -0.08
N CYS A 69 -7.60 -1.83 1.21
CA CYS A 69 -6.47 -2.63 1.65
C CYS A 69 -6.43 -4.06 1.05
N CYS A 70 -7.47 -4.90 1.23
CA CYS A 70 -7.45 -6.27 0.71
C CYS A 70 -7.33 -6.32 -0.82
N PRO A 71 -8.15 -5.57 -1.60
CA PRO A 71 -8.04 -5.50 -3.04
C PRO A 71 -6.66 -5.06 -3.53
N THR A 72 -6.09 -4.01 -2.92
CA THR A 72 -4.76 -3.52 -3.27
C THR A 72 -3.67 -4.55 -3.00
N ARG A 73 -3.69 -5.19 -1.82
CA ARG A 73 -2.71 -6.22 -1.45
C ARG A 73 -2.81 -7.43 -2.37
N ALA A 74 -4.02 -7.85 -2.75
CA ALA A 74 -4.21 -8.92 -3.72
C ALA A 74 -3.64 -8.54 -5.09
N SER A 75 -3.88 -7.32 -5.56
CA SER A 75 -3.36 -6.82 -6.84
C SER A 75 -1.84 -6.68 -6.84
N LEU A 76 -1.24 -6.12 -5.77
CA LEU A 76 0.21 -6.04 -5.60
C LEU A 76 0.86 -7.43 -5.70
N LEU A 77 0.33 -8.38 -4.94
CA LEU A 77 0.92 -9.71 -4.84
C LEU A 77 0.81 -10.52 -6.13
N THR A 78 -0.19 -10.26 -6.98
CA THR A 78 -0.51 -11.13 -8.12
C THR A 78 -0.35 -10.50 -9.50
N GLY A 79 -0.21 -9.16 -9.59
CA GLY A 79 -0.21 -8.44 -10.86
C GLY A 79 -1.56 -8.49 -11.61
N LEU A 80 -2.65 -8.84 -10.90
CA LEU A 80 -4.00 -8.94 -11.43
C LEU A 80 -4.91 -7.88 -10.81
N TYR A 81 -6.02 -7.56 -11.47
CA TYR A 81 -7.08 -6.79 -10.82
C TYR A 81 -7.71 -7.58 -9.66
N PRO A 82 -8.23 -6.91 -8.61
CA PRO A 82 -8.68 -7.57 -7.38
C PRO A 82 -9.69 -8.70 -7.61
N HIS A 83 -10.63 -8.52 -8.53
CA HIS A 83 -11.64 -9.52 -8.87
C HIS A 83 -11.04 -10.77 -9.54
N GLN A 84 -10.05 -10.58 -10.42
CA GLN A 84 -9.32 -11.70 -11.03
C GLN A 84 -8.50 -12.46 -9.97
N ALA A 85 -7.96 -11.74 -8.98
CA ALA A 85 -7.25 -12.35 -7.86
C ALA A 85 -8.18 -13.05 -6.86
N GLY A 86 -9.51 -12.86 -6.93
CA GLY A 86 -10.51 -13.44 -6.02
C GLY A 86 -10.89 -12.55 -4.82
N VAL A 87 -10.35 -11.34 -4.72
CA VAL A 87 -10.52 -10.40 -3.60
C VAL A 87 -11.12 -9.08 -4.08
N GLY A 88 -12.18 -9.14 -4.90
CA GLY A 88 -12.84 -7.97 -5.48
C GLY A 88 -13.61 -7.11 -4.47
N HIS A 89 -13.85 -7.62 -3.24
CA HIS A 89 -14.45 -6.86 -2.14
C HIS A 89 -13.49 -6.89 -0.93
N MET A 90 -13.90 -7.47 0.18
CA MET A 90 -13.09 -7.73 1.37
C MET A 90 -12.82 -9.24 1.49
N THR A 91 -12.37 -9.70 2.66
CA THR A 91 -12.05 -11.11 2.91
C THR A 91 -13.27 -12.00 3.23
N GLY A 92 -14.46 -11.57 2.91
CA GLY A 92 -15.69 -12.39 2.99
C GLY A 92 -15.88 -13.25 1.73
N ASP A 93 -16.21 -14.55 1.91
CA ASP A 93 -16.55 -15.43 0.79
C ASP A 93 -18.02 -15.26 0.39
N TYR A 94 -18.24 -14.80 -0.84
CA TYR A 94 -19.60 -14.67 -1.44
C TYR A 94 -19.96 -15.87 -2.32
N GLY A 95 -19.07 -16.86 -2.46
CA GLY A 95 -19.32 -18.04 -3.32
C GLY A 95 -19.22 -17.74 -4.81
N LEU A 96 -18.50 -16.70 -5.20
CA LEU A 96 -18.26 -16.26 -6.57
C LEU A 96 -16.77 -16.14 -6.84
N PRO A 97 -16.26 -16.48 -8.04
CA PRO A 97 -14.82 -16.49 -8.31
C PRO A 97 -14.13 -15.16 -8.02
N GLY A 98 -14.71 -14.01 -8.43
CA GLY A 98 -14.15 -12.68 -8.18
C GLY A 98 -14.31 -12.18 -6.73
N TYR A 99 -15.05 -12.90 -5.88
CA TYR A 99 -15.44 -12.49 -4.52
C TYR A 99 -15.31 -13.64 -3.52
N ARG A 100 -14.21 -14.39 -3.63
CA ARG A 100 -13.89 -15.50 -2.71
C ARG A 100 -13.44 -15.01 -1.33
N GLY A 101 -12.97 -13.75 -1.26
CA GLY A 101 -12.36 -13.21 -0.06
C GLY A 101 -10.99 -13.81 0.27
N GLU A 102 -10.39 -14.48 -0.70
CA GLU A 102 -9.05 -15.07 -0.64
C GLU A 102 -8.46 -15.22 -2.04
N LEU A 103 -7.13 -15.34 -2.13
CA LEU A 103 -6.43 -15.45 -3.40
C LEU A 103 -6.87 -16.70 -4.18
N SER A 104 -7.19 -16.50 -5.46
CA SER A 104 -7.60 -17.56 -6.38
C SER A 104 -6.47 -18.55 -6.66
N ALA A 105 -6.81 -19.83 -6.91
CA ALA A 105 -5.86 -20.80 -7.42
C ALA A 105 -5.37 -20.49 -8.85
N GLN A 106 -6.08 -19.63 -9.60
CA GLN A 106 -5.66 -19.13 -10.92
C GLN A 106 -4.75 -17.89 -10.83
N SER A 107 -4.33 -17.48 -9.62
CA SER A 107 -3.35 -16.44 -9.39
C SER A 107 -2.09 -17.01 -8.75
N VAL A 108 -0.96 -16.44 -9.13
CA VAL A 108 0.34 -16.71 -8.52
C VAL A 108 0.86 -15.44 -7.88
N THR A 109 1.59 -15.53 -6.77
CA THR A 109 2.16 -14.36 -6.09
C THR A 109 3.59 -14.07 -6.55
N ILE A 110 4.03 -12.83 -6.35
CA ILE A 110 5.44 -12.43 -6.54
C ILE A 110 6.36 -13.41 -5.82
N ALA A 111 6.04 -13.75 -4.55
CA ALA A 111 6.86 -14.66 -3.75
C ALA A 111 6.94 -16.07 -4.37
N GLN A 112 5.84 -16.60 -4.92
CA GLN A 112 5.85 -17.91 -5.58
C GLN A 112 6.75 -17.92 -6.83
N VAL A 113 6.66 -16.87 -7.66
CA VAL A 113 7.46 -16.78 -8.90
C VAL A 113 8.93 -16.55 -8.58
N LEU A 114 9.25 -15.59 -7.71
CA LEU A 114 10.64 -15.29 -7.34
C LEU A 114 11.30 -16.46 -6.61
N ARG A 115 10.57 -17.17 -5.73
CA ARG A 115 11.09 -18.38 -5.08
C ARG A 115 11.42 -19.47 -6.10
N ALA A 116 10.58 -19.68 -7.12
CA ALA A 116 10.88 -20.60 -8.21
C ALA A 116 12.10 -20.16 -9.04
N ALA A 117 12.36 -18.85 -9.10
CA ALA A 117 13.54 -18.26 -9.73
C ALA A 117 14.80 -18.28 -8.82
N GLY A 118 14.74 -18.85 -7.61
CA GLY A 118 15.87 -19.01 -6.71
C GLY A 118 16.10 -17.85 -5.73
N TYR A 119 15.10 -16.99 -5.52
CA TYR A 119 15.10 -15.99 -4.45
C TYR A 119 14.74 -16.62 -3.10
N ASP A 120 15.33 -16.13 -2.03
CA ASP A 120 14.75 -16.31 -0.71
C ASP A 120 13.62 -15.29 -0.52
N THR A 121 12.53 -15.68 0.14
CA THR A 121 11.31 -14.87 0.16
C THR A 121 10.81 -14.68 1.59
N TYR A 122 10.69 -13.42 2.00
CA TYR A 122 10.39 -13.00 3.36
C TYR A 122 9.19 -12.06 3.40
N MET A 123 8.39 -12.16 4.46
CA MET A 123 7.32 -11.20 4.71
C MET A 123 7.27 -10.83 6.19
N SER A 124 7.21 -9.51 6.47
CA SER A 124 6.95 -8.97 7.80
C SER A 124 5.75 -8.02 7.77
N GLY A 125 4.72 -8.28 8.58
CA GLY A 125 3.56 -7.42 8.75
C GLY A 125 2.22 -7.99 8.28
N LYS A 126 1.33 -7.13 7.81
CA LYS A 126 -0.08 -7.41 7.50
C LYS A 126 -0.27 -8.20 6.21
N TRP A 127 -0.92 -9.38 6.29
CA TRP A 127 -1.29 -10.19 5.13
C TRP A 127 -2.61 -9.76 4.47
N HIS A 128 -3.70 -9.91 5.13
CA HIS A 128 -5.06 -9.42 4.80
C HIS A 128 -5.60 -9.78 3.40
N VAL A 129 -5.27 -10.93 2.83
CA VAL A 129 -5.81 -11.41 1.53
C VAL A 129 -6.45 -12.81 1.64
N THR A 130 -6.94 -13.14 2.84
CA THR A 130 -7.74 -14.34 3.10
C THR A 130 -8.72 -14.12 4.23
N GLY A 131 -9.89 -14.73 4.14
CA GLY A 131 -10.86 -14.84 5.22
C GLY A 131 -10.66 -16.06 6.12
N GLN A 132 -9.64 -16.89 5.85
CA GLN A 132 -9.28 -18.07 6.62
C GLN A 132 -8.39 -17.68 7.80
N LEU A 133 -8.92 -17.74 9.01
CA LEU A 133 -8.27 -17.23 10.22
C LEU A 133 -7.73 -18.32 11.15
N GLY A 134 -7.71 -19.58 10.71
CA GLY A 134 -7.21 -20.67 11.52
C GLY A 134 -8.00 -20.80 12.83
N THR A 135 -7.29 -20.91 13.95
CA THR A 135 -7.89 -21.11 15.28
C THR A 135 -8.65 -19.89 15.81
N TRP A 136 -8.41 -18.68 15.27
CA TRP A 136 -9.13 -17.46 15.71
C TRP A 136 -10.54 -17.33 15.11
N SER A 137 -10.88 -18.12 14.09
CA SER A 137 -12.15 -17.93 13.39
C SER A 137 -13.39 -18.26 14.24
N GLY A 138 -13.28 -19.16 15.18
CA GLY A 138 -14.42 -19.74 15.90
C GLY A 138 -15.38 -20.53 14.99
N ASP A 139 -15.11 -20.57 13.68
CA ASP A 139 -15.87 -21.23 12.62
C ASP A 139 -14.98 -22.28 11.94
N SER A 140 -15.37 -23.56 12.06
CA SER A 140 -14.60 -24.68 11.50
C SER A 140 -14.45 -24.65 9.98
N SER A 141 -15.32 -23.91 9.26
CA SER A 141 -15.21 -23.73 7.80
C SER A 141 -14.12 -22.72 7.39
N ARG A 142 -13.56 -21.98 8.33
CA ARG A 142 -12.57 -20.90 8.10
C ARG A 142 -11.21 -21.18 8.74
N THR A 143 -10.83 -22.44 8.86
CA THR A 143 -9.58 -22.88 9.53
C THR A 143 -8.47 -23.25 8.57
N SER A 144 -8.71 -23.25 7.26
CA SER A 144 -7.68 -23.50 6.24
C SER A 144 -6.53 -22.50 6.33
N LYS A 145 -5.33 -22.95 6.02
CA LYS A 145 -4.13 -22.10 5.90
C LYS A 145 -3.61 -22.05 4.46
N GLU A 146 -4.36 -22.58 3.48
CA GLU A 146 -3.91 -22.70 2.09
C GLU A 146 -3.56 -21.36 1.44
N ASN A 147 -4.19 -20.28 1.90
CA ASN A 147 -3.91 -18.91 1.46
C ASN A 147 -3.15 -18.07 2.50
N TRP A 148 -2.43 -18.70 3.42
CA TRP A 148 -1.52 -18.02 4.33
C TRP A 148 -0.16 -17.77 3.64
N PRO A 149 0.68 -16.84 4.15
CA PRO A 149 1.90 -16.42 3.45
C PRO A 149 2.83 -17.57 3.05
N LEU A 150 3.10 -18.53 3.94
CA LEU A 150 4.00 -19.65 3.61
C LEU A 150 3.48 -20.51 2.44
N GLN A 151 2.17 -20.73 2.36
CA GLN A 151 1.53 -21.48 1.30
C GLN A 151 1.43 -20.68 0.00
N ARG A 152 1.58 -19.36 0.10
CA ARG A 152 1.61 -18.43 -1.04
C ARG A 152 3.02 -17.94 -1.38
N GLY A 153 4.04 -18.77 -1.05
CA GLY A 153 5.40 -18.66 -1.60
C GLY A 153 6.42 -17.96 -0.71
N PHE A 154 6.03 -17.37 0.42
CA PHE A 154 7.00 -16.84 1.38
C PHE A 154 7.71 -17.99 2.11
N GLY A 155 9.03 -17.93 2.20
CA GLY A 155 9.84 -18.89 2.97
C GLY A 155 9.70 -18.66 4.45
N GLU A 156 9.65 -17.39 4.86
CA GLU A 156 9.43 -16.98 6.24
C GLU A 156 8.38 -15.88 6.34
N PHE A 157 7.62 -15.90 7.43
CA PHE A 157 6.56 -14.94 7.71
C PHE A 157 6.51 -14.60 9.20
N TYR A 158 6.39 -13.30 9.48
CA TYR A 158 6.02 -12.75 10.79
C TYR A 158 4.99 -11.63 10.58
N GLY A 159 3.86 -11.70 11.26
CA GLY A 159 2.85 -10.66 11.12
C GLY A 159 1.43 -11.13 11.40
N THR A 160 0.44 -10.32 10.99
CA THR A 160 -0.98 -10.60 11.20
C THR A 160 -1.66 -11.13 9.95
N ILE A 161 -2.53 -12.13 10.12
CA ILE A 161 -3.39 -12.64 9.04
C ILE A 161 -4.56 -11.68 8.80
N LEU A 162 -5.13 -11.13 9.87
CA LEU A 162 -6.21 -10.13 9.82
C LEU A 162 -5.66 -8.73 9.50
N GLY A 163 -6.55 -7.83 9.05
CA GLY A 163 -6.17 -6.53 8.52
C GLY A 163 -6.07 -5.39 9.52
N ALA A 164 -6.66 -5.52 10.70
CA ALA A 164 -6.68 -4.47 11.72
C ALA A 164 -6.54 -5.09 13.12
N GLY A 165 -6.11 -4.28 14.09
CA GLY A 165 -5.92 -4.68 15.47
C GLY A 165 -5.16 -3.64 16.26
N SER A 166 -5.02 -3.83 17.57
CA SER A 166 -4.18 -3.00 18.42
C SER A 166 -2.72 -3.03 17.96
N PHE A 167 -2.01 -1.91 18.09
CA PHE A 167 -0.56 -1.86 17.86
C PHE A 167 0.22 -2.47 19.04
N TYR A 168 -0.39 -2.60 20.20
CA TYR A 168 0.22 -3.18 21.41
C TYR A 168 -0.11 -4.65 21.57
N ASP A 169 -1.30 -5.09 21.10
CA ASP A 169 -1.74 -6.49 21.13
C ASP A 169 -2.44 -6.88 19.81
N PRO A 170 -1.68 -7.04 18.72
CA PRO A 170 -2.25 -7.34 17.42
C PRO A 170 -2.84 -8.74 17.36
N ILE A 171 -4.17 -8.83 17.24
CA ILE A 171 -4.86 -10.11 17.04
C ILE A 171 -4.36 -10.81 15.77
N THR A 172 -4.31 -12.14 15.76
CA THR A 172 -3.80 -12.98 14.68
C THR A 172 -2.30 -12.86 14.39
N LEU A 173 -1.53 -12.37 15.36
CA LEU A 173 -0.07 -12.36 15.25
C LEU A 173 0.44 -13.80 15.07
N THR A 174 1.30 -14.00 14.08
CA THR A 174 1.69 -15.33 13.61
C THR A 174 3.17 -15.31 13.23
N ARG A 175 3.91 -16.36 13.58
CA ARG A 175 5.24 -16.65 13.07
C ARG A 175 5.17 -17.92 12.23
N GLY A 176 5.47 -17.81 10.94
CA GLY A 176 5.22 -18.90 10.00
C GLY A 176 3.75 -19.26 9.92
N ASN A 177 3.37 -20.44 10.40
CA ASN A 177 1.98 -20.92 10.52
C ASN A 177 1.52 -21.06 11.99
N THR A 178 2.32 -20.55 12.94
CA THR A 178 2.05 -20.70 14.37
C THR A 178 1.55 -19.38 14.95
N PRO A 179 0.34 -19.35 15.53
CA PRO A 179 -0.12 -18.20 16.33
C PRO A 179 0.83 -17.92 17.49
N ILE A 180 1.12 -16.65 17.69
CA ILE A 180 1.94 -16.16 18.80
C ILE A 180 1.25 -14.96 19.45
N VAL A 181 1.74 -14.57 20.63
CA VAL A 181 1.34 -13.34 21.33
C VAL A 181 2.58 -12.48 21.57
N PRO A 182 2.43 -11.16 21.76
CA PRO A 182 3.54 -10.31 22.14
C PRO A 182 4.24 -10.82 23.42
N GLU A 183 5.59 -10.89 23.39
CA GLU A 183 6.38 -11.48 24.48
C GLU A 183 6.87 -10.46 25.51
N THR A 184 6.96 -9.17 25.11
CA THR A 184 7.48 -8.09 25.97
C THR A 184 6.39 -7.09 26.35
N GLU A 185 6.57 -6.39 27.48
CA GLU A 185 5.61 -5.36 27.92
C GLU A 185 5.64 -4.13 27.03
N ASP A 186 6.81 -3.76 26.49
CA ASP A 186 7.06 -2.63 25.62
C ASP A 186 6.80 -2.93 24.14
N PHE A 187 6.11 -4.03 23.83
CA PHE A 187 5.81 -4.42 22.45
C PHE A 187 4.99 -3.34 21.72
N TYR A 188 5.50 -2.93 20.56
CA TYR A 188 4.77 -2.08 19.60
C TYR A 188 4.89 -2.65 18.20
N TYR A 189 3.76 -2.91 17.53
CA TYR A 189 3.73 -3.75 16.31
C TYR A 189 4.51 -3.15 15.14
N THR A 190 4.51 -1.81 14.97
CA THR A 190 5.31 -1.14 13.95
C THR A 190 6.81 -1.45 14.11
N ASP A 191 7.30 -1.44 15.35
CA ASP A 191 8.70 -1.80 15.65
C ASP A 191 8.97 -3.27 15.39
N ALA A 192 8.07 -4.15 15.85
CA ALA A 192 8.22 -5.59 15.67
C ALA A 192 8.24 -6.00 14.19
N ILE A 193 7.47 -5.30 13.32
CA ILE A 193 7.54 -5.47 11.86
C ILE A 193 8.92 -5.10 11.34
N SER A 194 9.46 -3.96 11.78
CA SER A 194 10.77 -3.45 11.35
C SER A 194 11.91 -4.34 11.84
N ASP A 195 11.87 -4.76 13.11
CA ASP A 195 12.87 -5.61 13.74
C ASP A 195 12.94 -6.98 13.05
N GLN A 196 11.79 -7.56 12.72
CA GLN A 196 11.76 -8.82 11.99
C GLN A 196 12.28 -8.67 10.55
N ALA A 197 11.99 -7.57 9.87
CA ALA A 197 12.55 -7.29 8.54
C ALA A 197 14.09 -7.16 8.60
N ILE A 198 14.63 -6.48 9.62
CA ILE A 198 16.07 -6.36 9.87
C ILE A 198 16.70 -7.74 10.14
N GLU A 199 16.04 -8.58 10.94
CA GLU A 199 16.53 -9.94 11.20
C GLU A 199 16.54 -10.78 9.91
N TYR A 200 15.53 -10.66 9.04
CA TYR A 200 15.55 -11.33 7.73
C TYR A 200 16.72 -10.88 6.86
N VAL A 201 16.98 -9.57 6.74
CA VAL A 201 18.14 -9.04 6.00
C VAL A 201 19.43 -9.57 6.59
N SER A 202 19.59 -9.49 7.92
CA SER A 202 20.80 -9.90 8.62
C SER A 202 21.06 -11.40 8.53
N SER A 203 20.03 -12.23 8.71
CA SER A 203 20.16 -13.69 8.62
C SER A 203 20.41 -14.15 7.19
N HIS A 204 19.76 -13.50 6.21
CA HIS A 204 19.99 -13.77 4.79
C HIS A 204 21.44 -13.53 4.42
N THR A 205 22.00 -12.36 4.76
CA THR A 205 23.40 -12.01 4.48
C THR A 205 24.39 -13.01 5.08
N ARG A 206 24.10 -13.53 6.30
CA ARG A 206 24.96 -14.55 6.94
C ARG A 206 24.90 -15.92 6.27
N ASN A 207 23.74 -16.30 5.70
CA ASN A 207 23.47 -17.68 5.32
C ASN A 207 23.32 -17.91 3.79
N SER A 208 23.17 -16.86 3.01
CA SER A 208 22.74 -16.95 1.60
C SER A 208 23.41 -15.88 0.72
N GLU A 209 24.70 -15.56 0.95
CA GLU A 209 25.43 -14.46 0.31
C GLU A 209 25.26 -14.35 -1.23
N ASP A 210 25.11 -15.46 -1.91
CA ASP A 210 25.04 -15.52 -3.39
C ASP A 210 23.61 -15.50 -3.94
N ARG A 211 22.56 -15.54 -3.09
CA ARG A 211 21.17 -15.56 -3.53
C ARG A 211 20.51 -14.21 -3.28
N PRO A 212 19.73 -13.71 -4.26
CA PRO A 212 18.92 -12.53 -4.01
C PRO A 212 17.71 -12.85 -3.13
N PHE A 213 17.13 -11.83 -2.50
CA PHE A 213 15.90 -11.98 -1.73
C PHE A 213 14.77 -11.09 -2.24
N PHE A 214 13.54 -11.52 -1.95
CA PHE A 214 12.34 -10.71 -1.98
C PHE A 214 11.83 -10.53 -0.56
N LEU A 215 11.71 -9.28 -0.11
CA LEU A 215 11.16 -8.93 1.20
C LEU A 215 9.94 -8.01 1.02
N TYR A 216 8.78 -8.43 1.55
CA TYR A 216 7.59 -7.62 1.64
C TYR A 216 7.38 -7.16 3.08
N VAL A 217 7.54 -5.85 3.31
CA VAL A 217 7.29 -5.19 4.60
C VAL A 217 5.96 -4.48 4.52
N ALA A 218 4.96 -5.02 5.19
CA ALA A 218 3.58 -4.58 5.12
C ALA A 218 3.13 -4.00 6.47
N TYR A 219 3.40 -2.72 6.69
CA TYR A 219 3.01 -2.04 7.91
C TYR A 219 1.48 -2.02 8.09
N THR A 220 1.04 -1.96 9.34
CA THR A 220 -0.33 -1.59 9.71
C THR A 220 -0.45 -0.10 10.01
N ALA A 221 0.65 0.61 10.20
CA ALA A 221 0.68 2.05 10.37
C ALA A 221 0.41 2.77 9.03
N PRO A 222 -0.31 3.90 9.06
CA PRO A 222 -1.00 4.54 10.18
C PRO A 222 -2.51 4.20 10.31
N HIS A 223 -2.95 2.99 9.93
CA HIS A 223 -4.35 2.55 10.08
C HIS A 223 -4.84 2.72 11.53
N TRP A 224 -6.13 2.98 11.73
CA TRP A 224 -6.70 2.95 13.07
C TRP A 224 -6.52 1.55 13.74
N PRO A 225 -6.45 1.47 15.08
CA PRO A 225 -6.67 2.52 16.08
C PRO A 225 -5.52 3.54 16.15
N LEU A 226 -5.87 4.77 16.58
CA LEU A 226 -4.90 5.83 16.86
C LEU A 226 -4.15 5.49 18.16
N GLN A 227 -3.06 4.78 18.02
CA GLN A 227 -2.20 4.32 19.12
C GLN A 227 -0.73 4.54 18.75
N ALA A 228 0.02 5.26 19.57
CA ALA A 228 1.44 5.50 19.36
C ALA A 228 2.16 5.73 20.69
N PRO A 229 3.50 5.51 20.76
CA PRO A 229 4.29 5.86 21.93
C PRO A 229 4.19 7.35 22.27
N ASP A 230 4.09 7.68 23.56
CA ASP A 230 3.94 9.05 24.03
C ASP A 230 5.08 9.97 23.58
N GLU A 231 6.29 9.46 23.50
CA GLU A 231 7.47 10.19 23.04
C GLU A 231 7.34 10.66 21.58
N ASP A 232 6.76 9.83 20.70
CA ASP A 232 6.54 10.21 19.30
C ASP A 232 5.37 11.18 19.18
N ILE A 233 4.30 10.99 19.95
CA ILE A 233 3.17 11.92 19.96
C ILE A 233 3.61 13.32 20.45
N ALA A 234 4.49 13.37 21.48
CA ALA A 234 4.98 14.63 22.04
C ALA A 234 5.74 15.49 21.00
N ARG A 235 6.31 14.88 19.96
CA ARG A 235 7.01 15.58 18.85
C ARG A 235 6.05 16.44 18.02
N TYR A 236 4.78 16.07 17.97
CA TYR A 236 3.74 16.74 17.17
C TYR A 236 2.83 17.66 18.00
N LYS A 237 3.08 17.80 19.31
CA LYS A 237 2.25 18.59 20.20
C LYS A 237 2.07 20.01 19.68
N GLY A 238 0.80 20.40 19.46
CA GLY A 238 0.40 21.73 18.98
C GLY A 238 0.60 21.96 17.48
N ARG A 239 1.11 20.98 16.73
CA ARG A 239 1.34 21.12 15.27
C ARG A 239 0.03 21.31 14.49
N TYR A 240 -1.06 20.80 15.01
CA TYR A 240 -2.37 20.76 14.35
C TYR A 240 -3.41 21.70 14.96
N ASP A 241 -2.99 22.63 15.83
CA ASP A 241 -3.89 23.59 16.50
C ASP A 241 -4.60 24.53 15.52
N ALA A 242 -3.97 24.81 14.35
CA ALA A 242 -4.56 25.62 13.28
C ALA A 242 -5.64 24.88 12.48
N GLY A 243 -5.81 23.58 12.70
CA GLY A 243 -6.83 22.72 12.11
C GLY A 243 -6.58 22.31 10.67
N TRP A 244 -7.54 21.53 10.14
CA TRP A 244 -7.43 20.89 8.85
C TRP A 244 -7.46 21.84 7.65
N ASP A 245 -8.19 22.95 7.72
CA ASP A 245 -8.24 23.90 6.59
C ASP A 245 -6.89 24.57 6.35
N ALA A 246 -6.22 25.00 7.44
CA ALA A 246 -4.87 25.57 7.38
C ALA A 246 -3.85 24.54 6.88
N LEU A 247 -3.93 23.31 7.41
CA LEU A 247 -3.04 22.21 7.00
C LEU A 247 -3.19 21.87 5.51
N ARG A 248 -4.41 21.79 4.99
CA ARG A 248 -4.67 21.55 3.57
C ARG A 248 -4.05 22.64 2.69
N ALA A 249 -4.19 23.90 3.08
CA ALA A 249 -3.60 25.01 2.35
C ALA A 249 -2.06 24.96 2.36
N GLU A 250 -1.46 24.64 3.51
CA GLU A 250 -0.01 24.48 3.67
C GLU A 250 0.52 23.34 2.77
N ARG A 251 -0.07 22.16 2.85
CA ARG A 251 0.31 20.99 2.03
C ARG A 251 0.19 21.27 0.55
N HIS A 252 -0.92 21.88 0.10
CA HIS A 252 -1.10 22.26 -1.31
C HIS A 252 0.00 23.22 -1.78
N ALA A 253 0.34 24.23 -1.00
CA ALA A 253 1.41 25.18 -1.32
C ALA A 253 2.78 24.47 -1.42
N HIS A 254 3.10 23.57 -0.49
CA HIS A 254 4.34 22.80 -0.51
C HIS A 254 4.42 21.88 -1.75
N MET A 255 3.36 21.12 -2.04
CA MET A 255 3.33 20.23 -3.20
C MET A 255 3.50 20.99 -4.52
N THR A 256 2.89 22.19 -4.63
CA THR A 256 3.06 23.08 -5.78
C THR A 256 4.50 23.57 -5.88
N ALA A 257 5.10 24.00 -4.76
CA ALA A 257 6.50 24.44 -4.74
C ALA A 257 7.50 23.31 -5.07
N MET A 258 7.17 22.07 -4.75
CA MET A 258 7.97 20.88 -5.09
C MET A 258 7.75 20.38 -6.53
N GLY A 259 6.81 20.94 -7.28
CA GLY A 259 6.46 20.49 -8.64
C GLY A 259 5.68 19.17 -8.70
N ILE A 260 5.13 18.72 -7.56
CA ILE A 260 4.27 17.53 -7.48
C ILE A 260 2.89 17.83 -8.06
N LEU A 261 2.42 19.06 -7.87
CA LEU A 261 1.19 19.59 -8.43
C LEU A 261 1.50 20.65 -9.47
N ASP A 262 0.70 20.68 -10.53
CA ASP A 262 0.66 21.83 -11.43
C ASP A 262 0.06 23.04 -10.69
N GLN A 263 0.58 24.23 -10.98
CA GLN A 263 0.12 25.50 -10.39
C GLN A 263 -1.36 25.79 -10.72
N GLU A 264 -1.86 25.25 -11.82
CA GLU A 264 -3.25 25.44 -12.26
C GLU A 264 -4.26 24.53 -11.50
N TRP A 265 -3.80 23.50 -10.79
CA TRP A 265 -4.70 22.59 -10.07
C TRP A 265 -5.11 23.17 -8.72
N PRO A 266 -6.40 23.54 -8.57
CA PRO A 266 -6.88 24.08 -7.31
C PRO A 266 -6.96 22.99 -6.24
N ILE A 267 -6.88 23.44 -4.98
CA ILE A 267 -7.27 22.58 -3.86
C ILE A 267 -8.78 22.29 -3.94
N THR A 268 -9.17 21.04 -3.75
CA THR A 268 -10.60 20.69 -3.73
C THR A 268 -11.32 21.36 -2.56
N PRO A 269 -12.62 21.69 -2.68
CA PRO A 269 -13.41 22.14 -1.54
C PRO A 269 -13.31 21.16 -0.38
N ARG A 270 -13.43 21.67 0.84
CA ARG A 270 -13.60 20.81 2.02
C ARG A 270 -14.82 19.91 1.82
N ASP A 271 -14.75 18.66 2.29
CA ASP A 271 -15.89 17.75 2.27
C ASP A 271 -17.11 18.40 2.94
N PRO A 272 -18.29 18.40 2.32
CA PRO A 272 -19.49 19.04 2.89
C PRO A 272 -19.93 18.48 4.26
N ARG A 273 -19.44 17.31 4.64
CA ARG A 273 -19.69 16.68 5.96
C ARG A 273 -18.74 17.18 7.06
N VAL A 274 -17.70 17.91 6.66
CA VAL A 274 -16.65 18.40 7.56
C VAL A 274 -16.92 19.89 7.86
N PRO A 275 -17.10 20.31 9.11
CA PRO A 275 -17.26 21.71 9.46
C PRO A 275 -15.98 22.50 9.18
N ALA A 276 -16.08 23.83 9.06
CA ALA A 276 -14.90 24.69 9.13
C ALA A 276 -14.23 24.54 10.49
N TRP A 277 -12.90 24.66 10.54
CA TRP A 277 -12.19 24.51 11.81
C TRP A 277 -12.67 25.50 12.87
N GLU A 278 -12.97 26.74 12.45
CA GLU A 278 -13.50 27.79 13.32
C GLU A 278 -14.90 27.48 13.87
N GLU A 279 -15.66 26.62 13.21
CA GLU A 279 -17.01 26.18 13.64
C GLU A 279 -16.97 24.99 14.62
N VAL A 280 -15.81 24.33 14.78
CA VAL A 280 -15.64 23.24 15.75
C VAL A 280 -15.67 23.83 17.16
N PRO A 281 -16.49 23.28 18.08
CA PRO A 281 -16.50 23.69 19.48
C PRO A 281 -15.10 23.61 20.11
N GLU A 282 -14.73 24.60 20.90
CA GLU A 282 -13.38 24.68 21.49
C GLU A 282 -13.03 23.44 22.32
N GLU A 283 -14.02 22.90 23.04
CA GLU A 283 -13.88 21.66 23.83
C GLU A 283 -13.60 20.41 23.00
N GLU A 284 -13.97 20.42 21.71
CA GLU A 284 -13.72 19.29 20.80
C GLU A 284 -12.38 19.43 20.07
N ARG A 285 -11.88 20.63 19.86
CA ARG A 285 -10.64 20.90 19.10
C ARG A 285 -9.44 20.14 19.68
N ALA A 286 -9.34 20.07 21.01
CA ALA A 286 -8.26 19.36 21.67
C ALA A 286 -8.21 17.87 21.27
N TRP A 287 -9.39 17.24 21.13
CA TRP A 287 -9.49 15.85 20.69
C TRP A 287 -9.08 15.69 19.22
N TYR A 288 -9.58 16.57 18.34
CA TYR A 288 -9.21 16.52 16.91
C TYR A 288 -7.72 16.77 16.71
N THR A 289 -7.14 17.78 17.38
CA THR A 289 -5.69 18.03 17.35
C THR A 289 -4.91 16.79 17.79
N ARG A 290 -5.30 16.19 18.93
CA ARG A 290 -4.64 15.00 19.45
C ARG A 290 -4.79 13.80 18.49
N ALA A 291 -5.91 13.64 17.82
CA ALA A 291 -6.12 12.56 16.85
C ALA A 291 -5.11 12.64 15.70
N MET A 292 -4.82 13.84 15.18
CA MET A 292 -3.82 14.02 14.12
C MET A 292 -2.38 13.93 14.64
N GLU A 293 -2.10 14.38 15.90
CA GLU A 293 -0.80 14.19 16.55
C GLU A 293 -0.43 12.70 16.65
N VAL A 294 -1.40 11.85 17.03
CA VAL A 294 -1.19 10.40 17.12
C VAL A 294 -0.99 9.77 15.75
N TYR A 295 -1.80 10.17 14.76
CA TYR A 295 -1.63 9.71 13.39
C TYR A 295 -0.24 10.06 12.83
N ALA A 296 0.20 11.29 13.04
CA ALA A 296 1.54 11.73 12.62
C ALA A 296 2.65 10.94 13.32
N ALA A 297 2.48 10.65 14.61
CA ALA A 297 3.40 9.81 15.38
C ALA A 297 3.48 8.37 14.83
N GLN A 298 2.36 7.79 14.39
CA GLN A 298 2.36 6.48 13.73
C GLN A 298 3.13 6.48 12.40
N VAL A 299 2.99 7.54 11.59
CA VAL A 299 3.74 7.71 10.33
C VAL A 299 5.24 7.91 10.61
N ASP A 300 5.60 8.78 11.56
CA ASP A 300 6.99 9.02 11.97
C ASP A 300 7.66 7.72 12.49
N ARG A 301 6.96 6.96 13.36
CA ARG A 301 7.49 5.69 13.89
C ARG A 301 7.71 4.66 12.77
N MET A 302 6.83 4.62 11.78
CA MET A 302 7.02 3.79 10.58
C MET A 302 8.26 4.23 9.80
N ASP A 303 8.46 5.53 9.58
CA ASP A 303 9.65 6.06 8.89
C ASP A 303 10.94 5.73 9.63
N GLN A 304 10.97 5.82 10.97
CA GLN A 304 12.11 5.38 11.79
C GLN A 304 12.41 3.89 11.56
N GLY A 305 11.37 3.04 11.49
CA GLY A 305 11.50 1.62 11.18
C GLY A 305 12.08 1.38 9.79
N ILE A 306 11.60 2.11 8.77
CA ILE A 306 12.14 2.06 7.41
C ILE A 306 13.62 2.47 7.39
N GLY A 307 13.99 3.51 8.13
CA GLY A 307 15.38 3.94 8.26
C GLY A 307 16.29 2.85 8.82
N ARG A 308 15.83 2.10 9.83
CA ARG A 308 16.57 0.97 10.40
C ARG A 308 16.73 -0.18 9.40
N ILE A 309 15.72 -0.49 8.60
CA ILE A 309 15.79 -1.52 7.54
C ILE A 309 16.79 -1.10 6.46
N VAL A 310 16.72 0.14 5.98
CA VAL A 310 17.66 0.68 4.97
C VAL A 310 19.09 0.66 5.50
N SER A 311 19.31 1.06 6.76
CA SER A 311 20.62 1.01 7.41
C SER A 311 21.17 -0.43 7.55
N ALA A 312 20.29 -1.41 7.79
CA ALA A 312 20.69 -2.82 7.81
C ALA A 312 21.14 -3.31 6.42
N LEU A 313 20.45 -2.89 5.35
CA LEU A 313 20.85 -3.18 3.96
C LEU A 313 22.19 -2.53 3.62
N GLU A 314 22.44 -1.29 4.06
CA GLU A 314 23.71 -0.60 3.87
C GLU A 314 24.86 -1.31 4.60
N ALA A 315 24.65 -1.62 5.87
CA ALA A 315 25.64 -2.33 6.68
C ALA A 315 25.98 -3.71 6.12
N ALA A 316 25.01 -4.35 5.44
CA ALA A 316 25.20 -5.62 4.74
C ALA A 316 25.80 -5.45 3.32
N GLY A 317 26.01 -4.23 2.83
CA GLY A 317 26.47 -3.95 1.45
C GLY A 317 25.45 -4.34 0.37
N GLN A 318 24.17 -4.46 0.74
CA GLN A 318 23.11 -4.95 -0.15
C GLN A 318 22.28 -3.82 -0.78
N LEU A 319 22.26 -2.60 -0.21
CA LEU A 319 21.39 -1.52 -0.66
C LEU A 319 21.66 -1.12 -2.11
N GLU A 320 22.92 -1.10 -2.54
CA GLU A 320 23.32 -0.70 -3.90
C GLU A 320 22.58 -1.51 -4.97
N ASN A 321 22.45 -2.82 -4.76
CA ASN A 321 21.73 -3.71 -5.68
C ASN A 321 20.39 -4.21 -5.11
N THR A 322 19.64 -3.32 -4.48
CA THR A 322 18.28 -3.56 -4.00
C THR A 322 17.29 -2.60 -4.65
N LEU A 323 16.31 -3.12 -5.38
CA LEU A 323 15.16 -2.36 -5.83
C LEU A 323 14.20 -2.18 -4.65
N VAL A 324 14.10 -0.95 -4.14
CA VAL A 324 13.16 -0.57 -3.06
C VAL A 324 11.96 0.13 -3.68
N MET A 325 10.75 -0.32 -3.35
CA MET A 325 9.48 0.30 -3.75
C MET A 325 8.66 0.60 -2.50
N PHE A 326 8.32 1.89 -2.27
CA PHE A 326 7.46 2.33 -1.16
C PHE A 326 6.14 2.87 -1.68
N LEU A 327 5.01 2.52 -1.03
CA LEU A 327 3.66 2.97 -1.38
C LEU A 327 2.67 2.81 -0.22
N ALA A 328 1.44 3.32 -0.38
CA ALA A 328 0.30 3.04 0.51
C ALA A 328 -0.79 2.22 -0.22
N ASP A 329 -1.57 1.45 0.55
CA ASP A 329 -2.57 0.54 -0.01
C ASP A 329 -3.91 1.20 -0.39
N ASN A 330 -4.20 2.36 0.15
CA ASN A 330 -5.30 3.26 -0.25
C ASN A 330 -5.05 4.66 0.30
N GLY A 331 -5.86 5.62 -0.09
CA GLY A 331 -5.85 6.95 0.52
C GLY A 331 -6.27 6.93 1.98
N GLY A 332 -6.11 8.07 2.66
CA GLY A 332 -6.47 8.26 4.06
C GLY A 332 -7.91 7.82 4.37
N CYS A 333 -8.15 7.35 5.58
CA CYS A 333 -9.36 6.63 5.97
C CYS A 333 -10.35 7.54 6.70
N ALA A 334 -11.53 7.77 6.13
CA ALA A 334 -12.58 8.59 6.72
C ALA A 334 -13.53 7.81 7.66
N GLU A 335 -13.23 6.56 7.98
CA GLU A 335 -14.07 5.73 8.85
C GLU A 335 -14.14 6.33 10.27
N VAL A 336 -15.37 6.40 10.80
CA VAL A 336 -15.62 6.83 12.19
C VAL A 336 -15.97 5.59 13.00
N LEU A 337 -15.13 5.25 13.95
CA LEU A 337 -15.40 4.13 14.84
C LEU A 337 -16.51 4.50 15.82
N THR A 338 -17.41 3.57 16.05
CA THR A 338 -18.51 3.74 17.03
C THR A 338 -18.51 2.59 18.03
N PRO A 339 -19.08 2.77 19.24
CA PRO A 339 -19.20 1.70 20.22
C PRO A 339 -20.05 0.51 19.73
N ALA A 340 -20.76 0.68 18.61
CA ALA A 340 -21.55 -0.40 18.00
C ALA A 340 -20.73 -1.34 17.11
N TRP A 341 -19.51 -0.99 16.75
CA TRP A 341 -18.65 -1.84 15.92
C TRP A 341 -18.37 -3.17 16.63
N ARG A 342 -18.26 -4.22 15.83
CA ARG A 342 -17.99 -5.59 16.29
C ARG A 342 -17.02 -6.25 15.32
N GLY A 343 -16.14 -7.05 15.85
CA GLY A 343 -15.18 -7.81 15.05
C GLY A 343 -14.08 -8.39 15.92
N LEU A 344 -13.39 -9.37 15.39
CA LEU A 344 -12.26 -10.01 16.08
C LEU A 344 -11.11 -9.01 16.37
N PHE A 345 -10.96 -8.00 15.51
CA PHE A 345 -9.94 -6.96 15.62
C PHE A 345 -10.21 -5.90 16.71
N LEU A 346 -11.34 -5.99 17.40
CA LEU A 346 -11.72 -5.07 18.50
C LEU A 346 -11.51 -5.77 19.85
N PRO A 347 -10.36 -5.52 20.53
CA PRO A 347 -10.10 -6.10 21.84
C PRO A 347 -11.08 -5.52 22.87
N LYS A 348 -11.42 -6.32 23.88
CA LYS A 348 -12.26 -5.85 25.01
C LYS A 348 -11.42 -5.31 26.16
N GLU A 349 -10.22 -5.86 26.29
CA GLU A 349 -9.27 -5.57 27.35
C GLU A 349 -7.86 -5.50 26.74
N THR A 350 -6.99 -4.71 27.33
CA THR A 350 -5.55 -4.70 27.08
C THR A 350 -4.91 -5.98 27.66
N ARG A 351 -3.63 -6.21 27.37
CA ARG A 351 -2.91 -7.38 27.91
C ARG A 351 -2.83 -7.41 29.46
N ASP A 352 -2.82 -6.25 30.10
CA ASP A 352 -2.85 -6.10 31.55
C ASP A 352 -4.27 -6.06 32.14
N GLY A 353 -5.30 -6.30 31.33
CA GLY A 353 -6.70 -6.43 31.75
C GLY A 353 -7.45 -5.11 31.92
N GLN A 354 -6.94 -3.99 31.38
CA GLN A 354 -7.68 -2.73 31.39
C GLN A 354 -8.76 -2.75 30.29
N PRO A 355 -9.96 -2.20 30.53
CA PRO A 355 -11.01 -2.17 29.52
C PRO A 355 -10.67 -1.23 28.36
N VAL A 356 -10.80 -1.72 27.12
CA VAL A 356 -10.59 -0.92 25.90
C VAL A 356 -11.84 -0.16 25.52
N ALA A 357 -11.72 1.17 25.37
CA ALA A 357 -12.78 2.05 24.91
C ALA A 357 -12.81 2.11 23.37
N ILE A 358 -13.84 1.49 22.77
CA ILE A 358 -14.03 1.44 21.33
C ILE A 358 -14.95 2.56 20.87
N GLY A 359 -14.52 3.31 19.88
CA GLY A 359 -15.28 4.37 19.23
C GLY A 359 -14.75 5.77 19.54
N ASN A 360 -14.98 6.68 18.58
CA ASN A 360 -14.56 8.06 18.72
C ASN A 360 -15.37 8.72 19.85
N ASP A 361 -14.66 9.11 20.89
CA ASP A 361 -15.22 9.72 22.09
C ASP A 361 -14.34 10.91 22.50
N ILE A 362 -14.85 12.13 22.35
CA ILE A 362 -14.13 13.38 22.65
C ILE A 362 -13.73 13.51 24.13
N SER A 363 -14.34 12.75 25.02
CA SER A 363 -13.97 12.73 26.45
C SER A 363 -12.71 11.88 26.73
N ARG A 364 -12.22 11.15 25.75
CA ARG A 364 -11.05 10.25 25.84
C ARG A 364 -10.04 10.59 24.77
N MET A 365 -8.86 11.00 25.16
CA MET A 365 -7.79 11.30 24.21
C MET A 365 -7.26 10.03 23.54
N PRO A 366 -7.09 10.04 22.19
CA PRO A 366 -6.43 8.93 21.50
C PRO A 366 -4.92 8.90 21.82
N GLY A 367 -4.30 7.75 21.60
CA GLY A 367 -2.87 7.51 21.81
C GLY A 367 -2.56 6.25 22.60
N PRO A 368 -3.10 6.06 23.81
CA PRO A 368 -2.78 4.90 24.64
C PRO A 368 -3.51 3.62 24.19
N GLU A 369 -3.06 2.46 24.68
CA GLU A 369 -3.56 1.13 24.31
C GLU A 369 -5.06 0.96 24.57
N GLU A 370 -5.59 1.56 25.63
CA GLU A 370 -7.01 1.48 26.05
C GLU A 370 -7.94 2.28 25.13
N SER A 371 -7.39 3.10 24.23
CA SER A 371 -8.14 3.93 23.28
C SER A 371 -8.18 3.27 21.91
N TYR A 372 -9.38 3.05 21.37
CA TYR A 372 -9.56 2.45 20.05
C TYR A 372 -10.39 3.38 19.17
N GLN A 373 -9.75 4.36 18.56
CA GLN A 373 -10.36 5.49 17.86
C GLN A 373 -9.76 5.71 16.47
N SER A 374 -10.42 6.52 15.64
CA SER A 374 -9.95 6.93 14.30
C SER A 374 -9.97 8.46 14.18
N TYR A 375 -9.22 9.02 13.22
CA TYR A 375 -9.15 10.48 13.04
C TYR A 375 -10.31 11.06 12.22
N GLY A 376 -11.11 10.20 11.56
CA GLY A 376 -12.35 10.57 10.89
C GLY A 376 -12.18 11.37 9.59
N PRO A 377 -13.30 11.84 8.99
CA PRO A 377 -13.33 12.42 7.65
C PRO A 377 -12.57 13.76 7.53
N ALA A 378 -12.49 14.54 8.59
CA ALA A 378 -11.85 15.84 8.54
C ALA A 378 -10.34 15.73 8.28
N TRP A 379 -9.65 14.90 9.05
CA TRP A 379 -8.24 14.67 8.86
C TRP A 379 -7.95 13.78 7.64
N ALA A 380 -8.83 12.84 7.28
CA ALA A 380 -8.72 12.11 6.02
C ALA A 380 -8.77 13.06 4.81
N ASN A 381 -9.58 14.12 4.86
CA ASN A 381 -9.60 15.15 3.82
C ASN A 381 -8.30 15.95 3.75
N ALA A 382 -7.63 16.17 4.89
CA ALA A 382 -6.31 16.79 4.93
C ALA A 382 -5.23 15.83 4.41
N SER A 383 -5.24 14.56 4.81
CA SER A 383 -4.31 13.52 4.36
C SER A 383 -4.31 13.34 2.84
N ASN A 384 -5.47 13.46 2.21
CA ASN A 384 -5.63 13.27 0.76
C ASN A 384 -5.47 14.56 -0.06
N THR A 385 -5.04 15.67 0.54
CA THR A 385 -4.80 16.93 -0.19
C THR A 385 -3.94 16.69 -1.45
N PRO A 386 -4.30 17.26 -2.61
CA PRO A 386 -5.41 18.20 -2.86
C PRO A 386 -6.72 17.52 -3.24
N PHE A 387 -6.75 16.20 -3.29
CA PHE A 387 -7.80 15.38 -3.87
C PHE A 387 -9.06 15.32 -3.00
N ARG A 388 -10.17 14.95 -3.61
CA ARG A 388 -11.43 14.70 -2.92
C ARG A 388 -11.64 13.21 -2.66
N LEU A 389 -12.47 12.90 -1.67
CA LEU A 389 -12.83 11.55 -1.24
C LEU A 389 -11.63 10.79 -0.61
N TYR A 390 -11.82 9.50 -0.31
CA TYR A 390 -10.98 8.76 0.64
C TYR A 390 -10.92 7.28 0.24
N LYS A 391 -10.19 6.48 1.02
CA LYS A 391 -10.31 5.02 1.05
C LYS A 391 -11.75 4.60 0.74
N HIS A 392 -11.96 3.57 -0.08
CA HIS A 392 -13.24 3.08 -0.57
C HIS A 392 -13.69 3.70 -1.91
N TRP A 393 -13.45 4.99 -2.15
CA TRP A 393 -13.78 5.61 -3.44
C TRP A 393 -12.65 5.46 -4.46
N VAL A 394 -13.03 5.49 -5.76
CA VAL A 394 -12.10 5.38 -6.88
C VAL A 394 -11.80 6.73 -7.55
N HIS A 395 -12.16 7.82 -6.87
CA HIS A 395 -11.67 9.16 -7.14
C HIS A 395 -10.22 9.30 -6.65
N GLU A 396 -9.51 10.33 -7.10
CA GLU A 396 -8.07 10.48 -6.79
C GLU A 396 -7.75 10.33 -5.30
N GLY A 397 -8.54 10.91 -4.39
CA GLY A 397 -8.28 10.80 -2.95
C GLY A 397 -8.37 9.38 -2.37
N GLY A 398 -9.03 8.46 -3.06
CA GLY A 398 -9.07 7.06 -2.63
C GLY A 398 -8.01 6.18 -3.27
N ILE A 399 -7.55 6.51 -4.49
CA ILE A 399 -6.66 5.65 -5.28
C ILE A 399 -5.26 6.21 -5.53
N ALA A 400 -5.05 7.54 -5.49
CA ALA A 400 -3.72 8.11 -5.64
C ALA A 400 -2.88 7.83 -4.38
N THR A 401 -1.68 7.33 -4.58
CA THR A 401 -0.76 7.00 -3.50
C THR A 401 0.63 7.57 -3.80
N PRO A 402 1.41 8.03 -2.80
CA PRO A 402 2.82 8.26 -3.00
C PRO A 402 3.50 6.95 -3.44
N PHE A 403 4.41 7.05 -4.41
CA PHE A 403 5.22 5.91 -4.83
C PHE A 403 6.65 6.36 -5.06
N ILE A 404 7.58 5.72 -4.34
CA ILE A 404 9.02 5.96 -4.43
C ILE A 404 9.66 4.67 -4.94
N MET A 405 10.44 4.77 -6.02
CA MET A 405 11.26 3.68 -6.53
C MET A 405 12.73 4.05 -6.40
N HIS A 406 13.51 3.26 -5.67
CA HIS A 406 14.91 3.51 -5.36
C HIS A 406 15.76 2.28 -5.70
N TRP A 407 16.73 2.46 -6.61
CA TRP A 407 17.67 1.40 -6.98
C TRP A 407 19.00 2.03 -7.41
N PRO A 408 19.95 2.22 -6.47
CA PRO A 408 21.19 2.97 -6.73
C PRO A 408 22.03 2.42 -7.88
N ALA A 409 22.13 1.11 -8.03
CA ALA A 409 22.89 0.48 -9.12
C ALA A 409 22.39 0.87 -10.51
N ARG A 410 21.08 1.19 -10.64
CA ARG A 410 20.47 1.54 -11.93
C ARG A 410 20.14 3.03 -12.06
N LEU A 411 19.70 3.67 -10.98
CA LEU A 411 19.33 5.09 -10.97
C LEU A 411 20.44 5.93 -10.31
N ARG A 412 21.38 6.45 -11.12
CA ARG A 412 22.54 7.20 -10.61
C ARG A 412 22.24 8.66 -10.30
N ASP A 413 21.32 9.26 -11.05
CA ASP A 413 20.88 10.66 -10.90
C ASP A 413 19.50 10.67 -10.23
N GLY A 414 19.45 10.32 -8.93
CA GLY A 414 18.21 10.24 -8.16
C GLY A 414 17.55 11.60 -7.88
N GLY A 415 16.40 11.58 -7.17
CA GLY A 415 15.64 12.77 -6.77
C GLY A 415 14.65 13.27 -7.81
N GLY A 416 14.49 12.56 -8.93
CA GLY A 416 13.56 12.92 -10.01
C GLY A 416 12.08 12.81 -9.64
N LEU A 417 11.25 13.51 -10.42
CA LEU A 417 9.79 13.33 -10.47
C LEU A 417 9.41 12.78 -11.83
N THR A 418 8.48 11.84 -11.88
CA THR A 418 7.86 11.39 -13.12
C THR A 418 6.35 11.57 -13.08
N THR A 419 5.79 11.92 -14.22
CA THR A 419 4.34 12.00 -14.47
C THR A 419 3.81 10.74 -15.14
N GLU A 420 4.68 9.75 -15.37
CA GLU A 420 4.26 8.44 -15.88
C GLU A 420 3.25 7.78 -14.95
N VAL A 421 2.27 7.13 -15.55
CA VAL A 421 1.17 6.53 -14.82
C VAL A 421 1.53 5.11 -14.39
N GLY A 422 1.64 4.89 -13.08
CA GLY A 422 1.81 3.56 -12.50
C GLY A 422 0.55 3.06 -11.79
N HIS A 423 0.45 1.76 -11.61
CA HIS A 423 -0.66 1.10 -10.89
C HIS A 423 -0.12 -0.05 -10.04
N ILE A 424 -0.86 -0.40 -8.99
CA ILE A 424 -0.47 -1.46 -8.04
C ILE A 424 -0.20 -2.82 -8.71
N ILE A 425 -0.86 -3.11 -9.85
CA ILE A 425 -0.61 -4.35 -10.62
C ILE A 425 0.79 -4.40 -11.24
N ASP A 426 1.46 -3.26 -11.39
CA ASP A 426 2.78 -3.13 -12.01
C ASP A 426 3.92 -3.58 -11.10
N VAL A 427 3.67 -3.58 -9.77
CA VAL A 427 4.69 -3.97 -8.79
C VAL A 427 5.20 -5.38 -9.06
N MET A 428 4.30 -6.32 -9.34
CA MET A 428 4.71 -7.69 -9.72
C MET A 428 5.49 -7.71 -11.04
N ALA A 429 5.00 -7.03 -12.08
CA ALA A 429 5.67 -6.98 -13.38
C ALA A 429 7.08 -6.40 -13.25
N THR A 430 7.22 -5.31 -12.48
CA THR A 430 8.51 -4.64 -12.21
C THR A 430 9.47 -5.54 -11.43
N ALA A 431 8.98 -6.24 -10.39
CA ALA A 431 9.79 -7.15 -9.61
C ALA A 431 10.29 -8.35 -10.44
N LEU A 432 9.44 -8.91 -11.30
CA LEU A 432 9.82 -10.03 -12.17
C LEU A 432 10.80 -9.60 -13.27
N ASP A 433 10.61 -8.43 -13.86
CA ASP A 433 11.51 -7.86 -14.86
C ASP A 433 12.89 -7.58 -14.23
N ALA A 434 12.94 -6.97 -13.05
CA ALA A 434 14.19 -6.76 -12.30
C ALA A 434 14.93 -8.09 -12.01
N ALA A 435 14.18 -9.14 -11.74
CA ALA A 435 14.71 -10.48 -11.49
C ALA A 435 15.08 -11.25 -12.75
N GLY A 436 14.75 -10.77 -13.95
CA GLY A 436 14.85 -11.50 -15.20
C GLY A 436 13.98 -12.76 -15.22
N SER A 437 12.82 -12.74 -14.54
CA SER A 437 11.96 -13.92 -14.33
C SER A 437 10.69 -13.84 -15.18
N ALA A 438 10.34 -14.95 -15.85
CA ALA A 438 9.11 -15.01 -16.63
C ALA A 438 7.88 -15.26 -15.73
N TYR A 439 6.77 -14.61 -16.06
CA TYR A 439 5.47 -14.91 -15.45
C TYR A 439 4.96 -16.27 -15.97
N PRO A 440 4.55 -17.21 -15.09
CA PRO A 440 4.15 -18.54 -15.49
C PRO A 440 2.74 -18.58 -16.09
N THR A 441 2.51 -19.48 -17.03
CA THR A 441 1.18 -19.80 -17.57
C THR A 441 0.47 -20.89 -16.78
N GLU A 442 1.22 -21.64 -15.95
CA GLU A 442 0.72 -22.71 -15.09
C GLU A 442 1.51 -22.72 -13.78
N TYR A 443 0.82 -22.95 -12.66
CA TYR A 443 1.44 -23.11 -11.35
C TYR A 443 0.60 -24.05 -10.46
N GLY A 444 1.25 -25.02 -9.81
CA GLY A 444 0.56 -25.95 -8.90
C GLY A 444 -0.55 -26.78 -9.57
N GLY A 445 -0.44 -27.04 -10.89
CA GLY A 445 -1.43 -27.77 -11.67
C GLY A 445 -2.66 -26.93 -12.10
N HIS A 446 -2.61 -25.61 -11.91
CA HIS A 446 -3.65 -24.69 -12.35
C HIS A 446 -3.15 -23.78 -13.47
N ALA A 447 -3.98 -23.55 -14.49
CA ALA A 447 -3.75 -22.50 -15.46
C ALA A 447 -3.85 -21.13 -14.77
N ILE A 448 -2.84 -20.28 -14.97
CA ILE A 448 -2.74 -18.97 -14.34
C ILE A 448 -3.28 -17.89 -15.29
N LEU A 449 -4.05 -16.95 -14.75
CA LEU A 449 -4.55 -15.80 -15.51
C LEU A 449 -3.38 -14.94 -15.99
N PRO A 450 -3.42 -14.41 -17.23
CA PRO A 450 -2.39 -13.50 -17.71
C PRO A 450 -2.22 -12.27 -16.80
N MET A 451 -0.97 -11.89 -16.54
CA MET A 451 -0.65 -10.67 -15.78
C MET A 451 -1.23 -9.43 -16.48
N GLU A 452 -1.76 -8.50 -15.72
CA GLU A 452 -2.35 -7.25 -16.21
C GLU A 452 -1.39 -6.07 -16.08
N GLY A 453 -0.39 -6.17 -15.21
CA GLY A 453 0.60 -5.12 -14.95
C GLY A 453 1.71 -5.07 -16.00
N GLU A 454 2.33 -3.91 -16.10
CA GLU A 454 3.48 -3.63 -16.95
C GLU A 454 4.69 -3.22 -16.10
N SER A 455 5.92 -3.53 -16.55
CA SER A 455 7.13 -3.15 -15.82
C SER A 455 7.34 -1.64 -15.84
N LEU A 456 7.68 -1.07 -14.70
CA LEU A 456 8.05 0.33 -14.54
C LEU A 456 9.56 0.57 -14.74
N LEU A 457 10.36 -0.47 -14.94
CA LEU A 457 11.82 -0.32 -15.09
C LEU A 457 12.25 0.54 -16.27
N PRO A 458 11.56 0.55 -17.44
CA PRO A 458 11.92 1.44 -18.53
C PRO A 458 11.93 2.93 -18.13
N ILE A 459 11.09 3.33 -17.17
CA ILE A 459 11.02 4.72 -16.66
C ILE A 459 12.34 5.14 -15.98
N LEU A 460 13.07 4.19 -15.37
CA LEU A 460 14.40 4.47 -14.79
C LEU A 460 15.46 4.81 -15.84
N ASP A 461 15.20 4.45 -17.09
CA ASP A 461 16.08 4.70 -18.24
C ASP A 461 15.50 5.83 -19.13
N ASP A 462 14.66 6.73 -18.57
CA ASP A 462 13.96 7.80 -19.26
C ASP A 462 13.18 7.34 -20.51
N THR A 463 12.62 6.12 -20.45
CA THR A 463 11.84 5.54 -21.52
C THR A 463 10.37 5.47 -21.13
N ASP A 464 9.51 6.10 -21.92
CA ASP A 464 8.06 6.08 -21.73
C ASP A 464 7.51 4.66 -21.82
N ILE A 465 6.52 4.33 -20.97
CA ILE A 465 5.81 3.06 -21.06
C ILE A 465 4.52 3.22 -21.87
N MET A 466 4.30 2.31 -22.83
CA MET A 466 3.06 2.25 -23.61
C MET A 466 1.96 1.58 -22.80
N ARG A 467 1.22 2.37 -22.00
CA ARG A 467 0.21 1.85 -21.09
C ARG A 467 -1.17 1.73 -21.70
N GLY A 468 -1.78 0.56 -21.55
CA GLY A 468 -3.19 0.33 -21.81
C GLY A 468 -4.11 1.01 -20.77
N PRO A 469 -5.45 0.96 -20.96
CA PRO A 469 -6.39 1.51 -20.00
C PRO A 469 -6.32 0.82 -18.65
N LEU A 470 -6.41 1.60 -17.56
CA LEU A 470 -6.52 1.12 -16.19
C LEU A 470 -7.97 1.17 -15.70
N PHE A 471 -8.33 0.24 -14.81
CA PHE A 471 -9.70 0.06 -14.36
C PHE A 471 -9.77 -0.10 -12.84
N TRP A 472 -10.85 0.41 -12.26
CA TRP A 472 -11.15 0.27 -10.83
C TRP A 472 -12.61 -0.07 -10.62
N GLU A 473 -12.88 -0.90 -9.66
CA GLU A 473 -14.18 -1.09 -9.03
C GLU A 473 -13.98 -1.42 -7.55
N HIS A 474 -14.67 -0.72 -6.69
CA HIS A 474 -14.83 -1.10 -5.30
C HIS A 474 -16.17 -0.64 -4.75
N GLU A 475 -16.96 -1.60 -4.26
CA GLU A 475 -18.29 -1.38 -3.65
C GLU A 475 -19.21 -0.48 -4.48
N GLY A 476 -19.20 -0.70 -5.80
CA GLY A 476 -20.03 0.01 -6.77
C GLY A 476 -19.43 1.32 -7.29
N ASN A 477 -18.39 1.83 -6.65
CA ASN A 477 -17.59 2.93 -7.20
C ASN A 477 -16.73 2.38 -8.34
N ARG A 478 -16.67 3.08 -9.46
CA ARG A 478 -16.07 2.55 -10.68
C ARG A 478 -15.31 3.62 -11.45
N ALA A 479 -14.18 3.26 -12.05
CA ALA A 479 -13.42 4.15 -12.90
C ALA A 479 -12.68 3.42 -14.02
N ILE A 480 -12.37 4.16 -15.06
CA ILE A 480 -11.43 3.81 -16.13
C ILE A 480 -10.55 5.03 -16.42
N ARG A 481 -9.24 4.81 -16.58
CA ARG A 481 -8.32 5.81 -17.09
C ARG A 481 -7.71 5.33 -18.41
N GLU A 482 -7.75 6.17 -19.44
CA GLU A 482 -7.10 5.95 -20.72
C GLU A 482 -6.28 7.19 -21.09
N GLY A 483 -4.97 7.08 -20.96
CA GLY A 483 -4.05 8.22 -21.11
C GLY A 483 -4.41 9.33 -20.12
N ARG A 484 -4.63 10.55 -20.64
CA ARG A 484 -5.03 11.72 -19.84
C ARG A 484 -6.49 11.73 -19.39
N TRP A 485 -7.34 10.85 -19.91
CA TRP A 485 -8.78 10.87 -19.61
C TRP A 485 -9.13 9.86 -18.53
N LYS A 486 -9.83 10.33 -17.49
CA LYS A 486 -10.41 9.49 -16.45
C LYS A 486 -11.92 9.64 -16.46
N LEU A 487 -12.62 8.51 -16.51
CA LEU A 487 -14.06 8.41 -16.35
C LEU A 487 -14.34 7.72 -15.02
N VAL A 488 -15.07 8.37 -14.12
CA VAL A 488 -15.32 7.89 -12.75
C VAL A 488 -16.77 8.04 -12.37
N SER A 489 -17.26 7.19 -11.48
CA SER A 489 -18.63 7.27 -10.96
C SER A 489 -18.67 6.71 -9.54
N THR A 490 -19.36 7.40 -8.64
CA THR A 490 -19.73 6.83 -7.34
C THR A 490 -20.82 5.78 -7.52
N PHE A 491 -21.03 4.95 -6.50
CA PHE A 491 -22.15 4.01 -6.49
C PHE A 491 -23.49 4.74 -6.67
N HIS A 492 -24.29 4.32 -7.65
CA HIS A 492 -25.51 4.97 -8.14
C HIS A 492 -25.34 6.36 -8.76
N GLY A 493 -24.09 6.87 -8.86
CA GLY A 493 -23.80 8.14 -9.53
C GLY A 493 -23.75 8.00 -11.06
N GLU A 494 -23.91 9.13 -11.73
CA GLU A 494 -23.63 9.24 -13.16
C GLU A 494 -22.11 9.16 -13.42
N TRP A 495 -21.74 8.98 -14.68
CA TRP A 495 -20.34 9.03 -15.08
C TRP A 495 -19.86 10.49 -15.19
N GLU A 496 -18.73 10.77 -14.54
CA GLU A 496 -18.00 12.04 -14.58
C GLU A 496 -16.72 11.85 -15.41
N LEU A 497 -16.42 12.74 -16.34
CA LEU A 497 -15.22 12.67 -17.20
C LEU A 497 -14.26 13.80 -16.88
N TYR A 498 -12.98 13.45 -16.65
CA TYR A 498 -11.93 14.42 -16.32
C TYR A 498 -10.71 14.33 -17.26
N ASP A 499 -10.11 15.48 -17.53
CA ASP A 499 -8.83 15.61 -18.20
C ASP A 499 -7.72 15.72 -17.14
N MET A 500 -7.05 14.63 -16.85
CA MET A 500 -6.09 14.51 -15.74
C MET A 500 -4.83 15.36 -15.89
N ASP A 501 -4.53 15.84 -17.11
CA ASP A 501 -3.43 16.77 -17.32
C ASP A 501 -3.80 18.20 -16.89
N ARG A 502 -5.11 18.53 -16.90
CA ARG A 502 -5.63 19.86 -16.58
C ARG A 502 -6.37 19.96 -15.27
N ASP A 503 -6.96 18.85 -14.84
CA ASP A 503 -7.84 18.80 -13.67
C ASP A 503 -7.73 17.46 -12.95
N ARG A 504 -6.56 17.22 -12.36
CA ARG A 504 -6.36 16.02 -11.55
C ARG A 504 -7.13 16.06 -10.22
N SER A 505 -7.58 17.23 -9.80
CA SER A 505 -8.44 17.39 -8.62
C SER A 505 -9.92 17.01 -8.88
N GLU A 506 -10.29 16.66 -10.12
CA GLU A 506 -11.64 16.17 -10.49
C GLU A 506 -12.75 17.19 -10.16
N MET A 507 -12.54 18.45 -10.56
CA MET A 507 -13.43 19.57 -10.24
C MET A 507 -14.39 19.93 -11.37
N HIS A 508 -14.04 19.62 -12.64
CA HIS A 508 -14.76 20.06 -13.82
C HIS A 508 -15.17 18.85 -14.67
N ASP A 509 -16.40 18.36 -14.44
CA ASP A 509 -16.96 17.25 -15.21
C ASP A 509 -17.20 17.65 -16.67
N LEU A 510 -16.46 17.00 -17.58
CA LEU A 510 -16.51 17.18 -19.02
C LEU A 510 -17.40 16.12 -19.74
N SER A 511 -18.15 15.30 -19.00
CA SER A 511 -18.93 14.19 -19.57
C SER A 511 -19.96 14.65 -20.61
N ARG A 512 -20.54 15.83 -20.40
CA ARG A 512 -21.52 16.46 -21.33
C ARG A 512 -20.86 17.11 -22.52
N ASP A 513 -19.63 17.60 -22.39
CA ASP A 513 -18.87 18.25 -23.45
C ASP A 513 -18.26 17.22 -24.42
N TYR A 514 -17.97 16.01 -23.92
CA TYR A 514 -17.39 14.92 -24.70
C TYR A 514 -18.22 13.63 -24.66
N PRO A 515 -19.50 13.65 -25.08
CA PRO A 515 -20.43 12.52 -24.91
C PRO A 515 -19.99 11.26 -25.67
N ALA A 516 -19.34 11.41 -26.83
CA ALA A 516 -18.83 10.28 -27.60
C ALA A 516 -17.66 9.58 -26.89
N ARG A 517 -16.77 10.32 -26.21
CA ARG A 517 -15.69 9.79 -25.40
C ARG A 517 -16.24 9.08 -24.16
N THR A 518 -17.17 9.72 -23.45
CA THR A 518 -17.86 9.14 -22.30
C THR A 518 -18.49 7.79 -22.64
N ALA A 519 -19.26 7.72 -23.73
CA ALA A 519 -19.89 6.49 -24.20
C ALA A 519 -18.85 5.41 -24.56
N ARG A 520 -17.75 5.78 -25.26
CA ARG A 520 -16.67 4.84 -25.62
C ARG A 520 -16.00 4.28 -24.38
N MET A 521 -15.59 5.12 -23.42
CA MET A 521 -14.92 4.68 -22.19
C MET A 521 -15.85 3.85 -21.29
N THR A 522 -17.13 4.19 -21.20
CA THR A 522 -18.16 3.35 -20.54
C THR A 522 -18.23 1.95 -21.15
N ALA A 523 -18.21 1.87 -22.49
CA ALA A 523 -18.22 0.57 -23.18
C ALA A 523 -16.91 -0.22 -22.94
N MET A 524 -15.78 0.45 -22.84
CA MET A 524 -14.50 -0.17 -22.48
C MET A 524 -14.54 -0.73 -21.06
N TYR A 525 -14.99 0.05 -20.09
CA TYR A 525 -15.21 -0.39 -18.72
C TYR A 525 -16.11 -1.63 -18.64
N ALA A 526 -17.25 -1.59 -19.33
CA ALA A 526 -18.20 -2.71 -19.34
C ALA A 526 -17.61 -4.01 -19.92
N ARG A 527 -16.71 -3.91 -20.91
CA ARG A 527 -15.98 -5.09 -21.45
C ARG A 527 -15.00 -5.65 -20.44
N TRP A 528 -14.20 -4.78 -19.80
CA TRP A 528 -13.29 -5.18 -18.75
C TRP A 528 -14.03 -5.82 -17.56
N ALA A 529 -15.09 -5.19 -17.07
CA ALA A 529 -15.90 -5.67 -15.95
C ALA A 529 -16.40 -7.10 -16.17
N ARG A 530 -16.90 -7.40 -17.39
CA ARG A 530 -17.31 -8.78 -17.75
C ARG A 530 -16.13 -9.75 -17.74
N ARG A 531 -14.97 -9.36 -18.31
CA ARG A 531 -13.76 -10.19 -18.34
C ARG A 531 -13.21 -10.45 -16.94
N ALA A 532 -13.17 -9.43 -16.10
CA ALA A 532 -12.68 -9.49 -14.73
C ALA A 532 -13.70 -10.04 -13.71
N GLN A 533 -14.92 -10.42 -14.16
CA GLN A 533 -16.01 -10.94 -13.32
C GLN A 533 -16.51 -9.96 -12.26
N VAL A 534 -16.47 -8.68 -12.56
CA VAL A 534 -17.02 -7.60 -11.74
C VAL A 534 -18.54 -7.63 -11.80
N LEU A 535 -19.18 -7.66 -10.64
CA LEU A 535 -20.62 -7.48 -10.47
C LEU A 535 -20.91 -6.08 -9.95
N SER A 536 -22.09 -5.54 -10.26
CA SER A 536 -22.56 -4.36 -9.56
C SER A 536 -22.79 -4.68 -8.08
N LEU A 537 -22.66 -3.68 -7.21
CA LEU A 537 -22.85 -3.88 -5.77
C LEU A 537 -24.28 -4.40 -5.44
N ASP A 538 -25.29 -4.00 -6.23
CA ASP A 538 -26.67 -4.49 -6.07
C ASP A 538 -26.80 -5.98 -6.43
N GLU A 539 -26.16 -6.42 -7.51
CA GLU A 539 -26.10 -7.84 -7.87
C GLU A 539 -25.40 -8.66 -6.79
N LEU A 540 -24.28 -8.15 -6.27
CA LEU A 540 -23.51 -8.79 -5.21
C LEU A 540 -24.33 -8.91 -3.92
N ARG A 541 -25.01 -7.84 -3.51
CA ARG A 541 -25.91 -7.82 -2.33
C ARG A 541 -27.09 -8.78 -2.51
N ALA A 542 -27.73 -8.79 -3.67
CA ALA A 542 -28.81 -9.72 -3.97
C ALA A 542 -28.33 -11.18 -3.97
N HIS A 543 -27.12 -11.45 -4.47
CA HIS A 543 -26.53 -12.79 -4.43
C HIS A 543 -26.29 -13.23 -2.98
N ARG A 544 -25.74 -12.37 -2.14
CA ARG A 544 -25.50 -12.64 -0.70
C ARG A 544 -26.80 -12.94 0.05
N GLN A 545 -27.86 -12.17 -0.19
CA GLN A 545 -29.17 -12.40 0.42
C GLN A 545 -29.73 -13.78 0.04
N ARG A 546 -29.68 -14.14 -1.25
CA ARG A 546 -30.12 -15.47 -1.72
C ARG A 546 -29.31 -16.61 -1.11
N ARG A 547 -28.01 -16.43 -0.88
CA ARG A 547 -27.14 -17.44 -0.24
C ARG A 547 -27.47 -17.60 1.24
N ALA A 548 -27.75 -16.51 1.96
CA ALA A 548 -28.11 -16.51 3.37
C ALA A 548 -29.50 -17.11 3.67
N SER A 549 -30.40 -17.15 2.67
CA SER A 549 -31.76 -17.71 2.80
C SER A 549 -31.84 -19.20 2.43
N ARG A 550 -30.74 -19.82 2.02
CA ARG A 550 -30.59 -21.25 1.76
C ARG A 550 -29.94 -21.97 2.93
#